data_26781a1a0cedd9c5a6c80c69c9893860
#
_entry.id   26781a1a0cedd9c5a6c80c69c9893860
#
_cell.length_a   1.000
_cell.length_b   1.000
_cell.length_c   1.000
_cell.angle_alpha   90.00
_cell.angle_beta   90.00
_cell.angle_gamma   90.00
#
_symmetry.space_group_name_H-M   'P 1'
#
loop_
_entity.id
_entity.type
_entity.pdbx_description
1 polymer ?
#
loop_
_entity_poly.entity_id
_entity_poly.type
_entity_poly.pdbx_seq_one_letter_code
_entity_poly.pdbx_strand_id
1 'polypeptide(L)'
;KAIVILNKIDRASPQQILKQLTKLSELGASEYFPVSAQTGAGVAELAQHLGTLLPEGEQLYPTEMLTETSPGEWVAELVREQLLALTFDELPYSIATRVTEWEDDKVRCEIVVERDSQKGMVIGKGGSLLKEVGTAVRKQLPKGTYLELAVVVDKNWQQRPERVERLGY
;
A
#
# COMPACT_ATOMS: atom_id res chain seq x y z
N LYS A 1 6.40 26.98 0.29
CA LYS A 1 7.08 26.66 -0.99
C LYS A 1 6.67 25.24 -1.36
N ALA A 2 6.26 25.01 -2.63
CA ALA A 2 5.89 23.68 -3.10
C ALA A 2 7.08 23.02 -3.81
N ILE A 3 7.24 21.71 -3.62
CA ILE A 3 8.18 20.85 -4.35
C ILE A 3 7.34 19.93 -5.23
N VAL A 4 7.67 19.83 -6.50
CA VAL A 4 6.99 18.96 -7.45
C VAL A 4 7.85 17.72 -7.71
N ILE A 5 7.26 16.54 -7.52
CA ILE A 5 7.89 15.26 -7.79
C ILE A 5 7.27 14.65 -9.03
N LEU A 6 8.08 14.45 -10.08
CA LEU A 6 7.70 13.73 -11.29
C LEU A 6 8.13 12.27 -11.15
N ASN A 7 7.19 11.41 -10.73
CA ASN A 7 7.47 9.98 -10.50
C ASN A 7 7.31 9.15 -11.79
N LYS A 8 7.82 7.91 -11.75
CA LYS A 8 7.75 6.89 -12.81
C LYS A 8 8.59 7.24 -14.05
N ILE A 9 9.75 7.89 -13.84
CA ILE A 9 10.68 8.21 -14.96
C ILE A 9 11.24 6.96 -15.63
N ASP A 10 11.21 5.81 -14.99
CA ASP A 10 11.56 4.49 -15.54
C ASP A 10 10.66 4.07 -16.72
N ARG A 11 9.46 4.67 -16.85
CA ARG A 11 8.47 4.39 -17.90
C ARG A 11 8.43 5.43 -19.02
N ALA A 12 9.34 6.39 -18.99
CA ALA A 12 9.34 7.50 -19.94
C ALA A 12 10.73 7.74 -20.56
N SER A 13 10.76 8.19 -21.82
CA SER A 13 12.01 8.63 -22.44
C SER A 13 12.50 9.96 -21.85
N PRO A 14 13.80 10.27 -21.95
CA PRO A 14 14.33 11.58 -21.50
C PRO A 14 13.60 12.78 -22.10
N GLN A 15 13.19 12.69 -23.37
CA GLN A 15 12.44 13.74 -24.04
C GLN A 15 11.02 13.93 -23.46
N GLN A 16 10.36 12.82 -23.09
CA GLN A 16 9.06 12.86 -22.42
C GLN A 16 9.16 13.46 -21.02
N ILE A 17 10.20 13.08 -20.28
CA ILE A 17 10.49 13.65 -18.96
C ILE A 17 10.70 15.15 -19.06
N LEU A 18 11.56 15.61 -19.99
CA LEU A 18 11.85 17.02 -20.18
C LEU A 18 10.58 17.79 -20.58
N LYS A 19 9.80 17.26 -21.51
CA LYS A 19 8.52 17.87 -21.92
C LYS A 19 7.55 18.04 -20.75
N GLN A 20 7.48 17.03 -19.88
CA GLN A 20 6.60 17.09 -18.71
C GLN A 20 7.12 18.07 -17.67
N LEU A 21 8.42 18.12 -17.40
CA LEU A 21 9.03 19.08 -16.48
C LEU A 21 8.82 20.52 -16.98
N THR A 22 8.97 20.78 -18.30
CA THR A 22 8.67 22.09 -18.89
C THR A 22 7.21 22.49 -18.63
N LYS A 23 6.28 21.56 -18.78
CA LYS A 23 4.86 21.81 -18.50
C LYS A 23 4.61 22.10 -17.01
N LEU A 24 5.26 21.34 -16.13
CA LEU A 24 5.14 21.49 -14.67
C LEU A 24 5.79 22.79 -14.18
N SER A 25 6.78 23.36 -14.90
CA SER A 25 7.42 24.63 -14.52
C SER A 25 6.43 25.80 -14.46
N GLU A 26 5.31 25.71 -15.19
CA GLU A 26 4.23 26.71 -15.15
C GLU A 26 3.51 26.76 -13.78
N LEU A 27 3.66 25.72 -12.94
CA LEU A 27 3.11 25.72 -11.59
C LEU A 27 3.84 26.66 -10.62
N GLY A 28 5.00 27.18 -11.00
CA GLY A 28 5.79 28.10 -10.17
C GLY A 28 6.30 27.47 -8.85
N ALA A 29 6.47 26.14 -8.82
CA ALA A 29 7.06 25.48 -7.65
C ALA A 29 8.52 25.88 -7.49
N SER A 30 9.02 25.80 -6.25
CA SER A 30 10.40 26.16 -5.96
C SER A 30 11.41 25.17 -6.54
N GLU A 31 11.04 23.89 -6.63
CA GLU A 31 11.93 22.82 -7.06
C GLU A 31 11.16 21.65 -7.71
N TYR A 32 11.88 20.89 -8.56
CA TYR A 32 11.33 19.79 -9.35
C TYR A 32 12.26 18.59 -9.29
N PHE A 33 11.74 17.43 -8.83
CA PHE A 33 12.50 16.19 -8.73
C PHE A 33 11.93 15.10 -9.65
N PRO A 34 12.62 14.76 -10.74
CA PRO A 34 12.31 13.56 -11.51
C PRO A 34 12.82 12.33 -10.75
N VAL A 35 11.92 11.40 -10.42
CA VAL A 35 12.26 10.19 -9.63
C VAL A 35 11.58 8.95 -10.20
N SER A 36 12.11 7.79 -9.84
CA SER A 36 11.39 6.52 -9.93
C SER A 36 11.38 5.85 -8.57
N ALA A 37 10.24 5.83 -7.92
CA ALA A 37 10.08 5.11 -6.66
C ALA A 37 10.32 3.59 -6.81
N GLN A 38 10.08 3.03 -8.02
CA GLN A 38 10.28 1.62 -8.29
C GLN A 38 11.77 1.24 -8.38
N THR A 39 12.59 2.07 -9.04
CA THR A 39 14.02 1.78 -9.25
C THR A 39 14.93 2.47 -8.25
N GLY A 40 14.41 3.41 -7.48
CA GLY A 40 15.17 4.25 -6.57
C GLY A 40 15.87 5.43 -7.24
N ALA A 41 15.79 5.59 -8.56
CA ALA A 41 16.44 6.70 -9.27
C ALA A 41 15.89 8.06 -8.79
N GLY A 42 16.80 8.96 -8.38
CA GLY A 42 16.47 10.30 -7.88
C GLY A 42 15.85 10.35 -6.47
N VAL A 43 15.61 9.18 -5.84
CA VAL A 43 14.96 9.13 -4.51
C VAL A 43 15.92 9.54 -3.41
N ALA A 44 17.20 9.15 -3.49
CA ALA A 44 18.19 9.52 -2.48
C ALA A 44 18.45 11.03 -2.46
N GLU A 45 18.55 11.65 -3.62
CA GLU A 45 18.74 13.11 -3.79
C GLU A 45 17.53 13.88 -3.25
N LEU A 46 16.31 13.40 -3.55
CA LEU A 46 15.07 13.96 -2.99
C LEU A 46 15.06 13.87 -1.47
N ALA A 47 15.35 12.69 -0.90
CA ALA A 47 15.37 12.49 0.55
C ALA A 47 16.40 13.39 1.24
N GLN A 48 17.61 13.49 0.70
CA GLN A 48 18.65 14.37 1.19
C GLN A 48 18.19 15.84 1.18
N HIS A 49 17.61 16.27 0.07
CA HIS A 49 17.10 17.64 -0.07
C HIS A 49 15.98 17.93 0.93
N LEU A 50 14.99 17.03 1.07
CA LEU A 50 13.94 17.18 2.08
C LEU A 50 14.51 17.29 3.50
N GLY A 51 15.54 16.51 3.82
CA GLY A 51 16.25 16.60 5.10
C GLY A 51 16.82 18.00 5.39
N THR A 52 17.31 18.71 4.36
CA THR A 52 17.84 20.09 4.52
C THR A 52 16.76 21.15 4.79
N LEU A 53 15.50 20.82 4.48
CA LEU A 53 14.37 21.73 4.68
C LEU A 53 13.69 21.56 6.03
N LEU A 54 13.96 20.47 6.73
CA LEU A 54 13.38 20.21 8.04
C LEU A 54 14.02 21.13 9.09
N PRO A 55 13.22 21.73 9.98
CA PRO A 55 13.75 22.50 11.11
C PRO A 55 14.44 21.57 12.11
N GLU A 56 15.47 22.04 12.77
CA GLU A 56 16.02 21.38 13.95
C GLU A 56 15.00 21.44 15.09
N GLY A 57 14.81 20.32 15.79
CA GLY A 57 13.84 20.23 16.88
C GLY A 57 14.08 19.01 17.76
N GLU A 58 13.28 18.91 18.81
CA GLU A 58 13.28 17.74 19.68
C GLU A 58 12.78 16.49 18.94
N GLN A 59 13.32 15.35 19.30
CA GLN A 59 12.86 14.06 18.74
C GLN A 59 11.44 13.77 19.23
N LEU A 60 10.47 13.75 18.32
CA LEU A 60 9.05 13.52 18.61
C LEU A 60 8.68 12.05 18.72
N TYR A 61 9.43 11.18 18.05
CA TYR A 61 9.18 9.72 18.00
C TYR A 61 10.42 8.95 18.45
N PRO A 62 10.26 7.77 19.09
CA PRO A 62 11.38 6.88 19.39
C PRO A 62 12.14 6.49 18.11
N THR A 63 13.46 6.35 18.21
CA THR A 63 14.33 6.03 17.05
C THR A 63 13.95 4.72 16.37
N GLU A 64 13.44 3.77 17.15
CA GLU A 64 13.01 2.45 16.67
C GLU A 64 11.61 2.43 16.07
N MET A 65 10.86 3.52 16.20
CA MET A 65 9.49 3.63 15.69
C MET A 65 9.51 3.89 14.18
N LEU A 66 9.25 2.87 13.39
CA LEU A 66 9.22 2.95 11.92
C LEU A 66 7.88 3.45 11.38
N THR A 67 6.79 3.26 12.12
CA THR A 67 5.43 3.60 11.69
C THR A 67 4.51 3.74 12.90
N GLU A 68 3.46 4.55 12.78
CA GLU A 68 2.34 4.63 13.73
C GLU A 68 1.24 3.61 13.43
N THR A 69 1.35 2.88 12.32
CA THR A 69 0.38 1.87 11.91
C THR A 69 0.26 0.79 12.97
N SER A 70 -0.93 0.48 13.39
CA SER A 70 -1.16 -0.60 14.35
C SER A 70 -0.72 -1.95 13.78
N PRO A 71 -0.32 -2.92 14.62
CA PRO A 71 0.06 -4.25 14.15
C PRO A 71 -1.01 -4.92 13.29
N GLY A 72 -2.30 -4.71 13.62
CA GLY A 72 -3.43 -5.25 12.83
C GLY A 72 -3.53 -4.63 11.44
N GLU A 73 -3.43 -3.32 11.34
CA GLU A 73 -3.42 -2.61 10.06
C GLU A 73 -2.22 -3.03 9.22
N TRP A 74 -1.05 -3.17 9.83
CA TRP A 74 0.15 -3.64 9.13
C TRP A 74 -0.04 -5.04 8.52
N VAL A 75 -0.61 -6.00 9.27
CA VAL A 75 -0.93 -7.33 8.73
C VAL A 75 -1.98 -7.26 7.62
N ALA A 76 -3.01 -6.43 7.77
CA ALA A 76 -4.03 -6.23 6.74
C ALA A 76 -3.40 -5.70 5.44
N GLU A 77 -2.48 -4.73 5.51
CA GLU A 77 -1.77 -4.20 4.35
C GLU A 77 -0.81 -5.22 3.73
N LEU A 78 -0.13 -6.07 4.50
CA LEU A 78 0.66 -7.18 3.96
C LEU A 78 -0.20 -8.16 3.15
N VAL A 79 -1.40 -8.50 3.65
CA VAL A 79 -2.35 -9.34 2.92
C VAL A 79 -2.81 -8.65 1.64
N ARG A 80 -3.11 -7.35 1.70
CA ARG A 80 -3.53 -6.55 0.55
C ARG A 80 -2.43 -6.46 -0.50
N GLU A 81 -1.19 -6.21 -0.13
CA GLU A 81 -0.04 -6.19 -1.03
C GLU A 81 0.09 -7.48 -1.83
N GLN A 82 0.01 -8.64 -1.16
CA GLN A 82 0.10 -9.92 -1.84
C GLN A 82 -1.09 -10.17 -2.78
N LEU A 83 -2.30 -9.76 -2.39
CA LEU A 83 -3.47 -9.82 -3.26
C LEU A 83 -3.31 -8.95 -4.51
N LEU A 84 -2.83 -7.71 -4.36
CA LEU A 84 -2.58 -6.79 -5.48
C LEU A 84 -1.52 -7.33 -6.46
N ALA A 85 -0.54 -8.07 -5.96
CA ALA A 85 0.50 -8.69 -6.80
C ALA A 85 -0.03 -9.89 -7.62
N LEU A 86 -1.08 -10.56 -7.13
CA LEU A 86 -1.61 -11.81 -7.69
C LEU A 86 -2.97 -11.65 -8.40
N THR A 87 -3.57 -10.46 -8.35
CA THR A 87 -4.86 -10.18 -8.97
C THR A 87 -4.72 -9.12 -10.06
N PHE A 88 -5.64 -9.15 -11.03
CA PHE A 88 -5.59 -8.32 -12.24
C PHE A 88 -6.95 -7.65 -12.49
N ASP A 89 -7.00 -6.81 -13.49
CA ASP A 89 -8.16 -6.06 -13.98
C ASP A 89 -8.81 -5.20 -12.89
N GLU A 90 -10.10 -5.33 -12.65
CA GLU A 90 -10.86 -4.55 -11.67
C GLU A 90 -10.74 -5.06 -10.22
N LEU A 91 -10.28 -6.30 -10.02
CA LEU A 91 -10.27 -6.92 -8.71
C LEU A 91 -9.39 -6.18 -7.68
N PRO A 92 -8.18 -5.68 -8.02
CA PRO A 92 -7.34 -4.89 -7.12
C PRO A 92 -8.04 -3.64 -6.54
N TYR A 93 -8.96 -3.06 -7.28
CA TYR A 93 -9.67 -1.83 -6.88
C TYR A 93 -10.92 -2.10 -6.03
N SER A 94 -11.36 -3.35 -5.91
CA SER A 94 -12.57 -3.76 -5.20
C SER A 94 -12.30 -4.63 -3.97
N ILE A 95 -11.02 -4.76 -3.58
CA ILE A 95 -10.59 -5.52 -2.41
C ILE A 95 -10.22 -4.56 -1.28
N ALA A 96 -10.74 -4.84 -0.09
CA ALA A 96 -10.24 -4.28 1.16
C ALA A 96 -9.81 -5.40 2.10
N THR A 97 -8.98 -5.08 3.08
CA THR A 97 -8.48 -6.03 4.08
C THR A 97 -8.58 -5.43 5.46
N ARG A 98 -8.89 -6.26 6.46
CA ARG A 98 -8.88 -5.85 7.87
C ARG A 98 -8.57 -7.02 8.77
N VAL A 99 -7.88 -6.78 9.86
CA VAL A 99 -7.77 -7.75 10.96
C VAL A 99 -9.00 -7.58 11.86
N THR A 100 -9.67 -8.69 12.13
CA THR A 100 -10.89 -8.72 12.97
C THR A 100 -10.65 -9.32 14.33
N GLU A 101 -9.66 -10.21 14.44
CA GLU A 101 -9.31 -10.90 15.67
C GLU A 101 -7.78 -11.03 15.75
N TRP A 102 -7.24 -10.75 16.93
CA TRP A 102 -5.84 -11.01 17.26
C TRP A 102 -5.76 -11.49 18.71
N GLU A 103 -5.55 -12.77 18.88
CA GLU A 103 -5.41 -13.42 20.18
C GLU A 103 -4.10 -14.19 20.20
N ASP A 104 -3.21 -13.85 21.12
CA ASP A 104 -1.87 -14.45 21.24
C ASP A 104 -1.14 -14.56 19.89
N ASP A 105 -0.93 -15.80 19.45
CA ASP A 105 -0.27 -16.11 18.18
C ASP A 105 -1.23 -16.20 16.98
N LYS A 106 -2.54 -16.00 17.16
CA LYS A 106 -3.55 -16.18 16.13
C LYS A 106 -4.09 -14.84 15.64
N VAL A 107 -3.95 -14.61 14.34
CA VAL A 107 -4.46 -13.43 13.65
C VAL A 107 -5.47 -13.85 12.60
N ARG A 108 -6.66 -13.26 12.65
CA ARG A 108 -7.69 -13.42 11.61
C ARG A 108 -7.80 -12.16 10.78
N CYS A 109 -7.54 -12.29 9.48
CA CYS A 109 -7.68 -11.21 8.51
C CYS A 109 -8.80 -11.52 7.51
N GLU A 110 -9.74 -10.60 7.41
CA GLU A 110 -10.82 -10.63 6.42
C GLU A 110 -10.42 -9.88 5.15
N ILE A 111 -10.69 -10.52 4.02
CA ILE A 111 -10.58 -9.96 2.68
C ILE A 111 -11.99 -9.65 2.23
N VAL A 112 -12.31 -8.36 2.09
CA VAL A 112 -13.64 -7.87 1.74
C VAL A 112 -13.72 -7.65 0.25
N VAL A 113 -14.76 -8.21 -0.39
CA VAL A 113 -15.06 -8.03 -1.80
C VAL A 113 -16.52 -7.62 -1.99
N GLU A 114 -16.87 -7.05 -3.14
CA GLU A 114 -18.23 -6.57 -3.42
C GLU A 114 -19.20 -7.64 -3.92
N ARG A 115 -18.70 -8.73 -4.54
CA ARG A 115 -19.53 -9.72 -5.26
C ARG A 115 -19.05 -11.14 -4.99
N ASP A 116 -20.00 -12.08 -5.03
CA ASP A 116 -19.70 -13.51 -4.88
C ASP A 116 -18.76 -14.05 -5.98
N SER A 117 -18.85 -13.52 -7.20
CA SER A 117 -17.91 -13.85 -8.28
C SER A 117 -16.46 -13.48 -7.91
N GLN A 118 -16.23 -12.32 -7.31
CA GLN A 118 -14.92 -11.87 -6.83
C GLN A 118 -14.42 -12.74 -5.69
N LYS A 119 -15.32 -13.19 -4.79
CA LYS A 119 -14.96 -14.13 -3.72
C LYS A 119 -14.34 -15.40 -4.27
N GLY A 120 -14.95 -15.98 -5.32
CA GLY A 120 -14.40 -17.15 -6.00
C GLY A 120 -13.01 -16.90 -6.61
N MET A 121 -12.80 -15.73 -7.22
CA MET A 121 -11.50 -15.33 -7.80
C MET A 121 -10.42 -15.20 -6.73
N VAL A 122 -10.72 -14.54 -5.61
CA VAL A 122 -9.78 -14.34 -4.48
C VAL A 122 -9.45 -15.67 -3.78
N ILE A 123 -10.39 -16.58 -3.66
CA ILE A 123 -10.12 -17.91 -3.12
C ILE A 123 -9.21 -18.70 -4.08
N GLY A 124 -9.44 -18.59 -5.38
CA GLY A 124 -8.76 -19.35 -6.40
C GLY A 124 -9.19 -20.82 -6.46
N LYS A 125 -8.75 -21.54 -7.48
CA LYS A 125 -9.09 -22.96 -7.67
C LYS A 125 -8.58 -23.81 -6.51
N GLY A 126 -9.50 -24.41 -5.75
CA GLY A 126 -9.16 -25.22 -4.58
C GLY A 126 -8.44 -24.43 -3.46
N GLY A 127 -8.64 -23.11 -3.37
CA GLY A 127 -8.01 -22.26 -2.37
C GLY A 127 -6.56 -21.88 -2.67
N SER A 128 -6.09 -22.07 -3.92
CA SER A 128 -4.69 -21.90 -4.30
C SER A 128 -4.18 -20.46 -4.07
N LEU A 129 -4.96 -19.44 -4.45
CA LEU A 129 -4.56 -18.05 -4.31
C LEU A 129 -4.48 -17.62 -2.84
N LEU A 130 -5.49 -17.96 -2.02
CA LEU A 130 -5.45 -17.70 -0.58
C LEU A 130 -4.27 -18.40 0.10
N LYS A 131 -3.94 -19.63 -0.31
CA LYS A 131 -2.80 -20.37 0.22
C LYS A 131 -1.49 -19.66 -0.12
N GLU A 132 -1.35 -19.16 -1.34
CA GLU A 132 -0.18 -18.42 -1.80
C GLU A 132 -0.01 -17.11 -1.02
N VAL A 133 -1.06 -16.30 -0.93
CA VAL A 133 -1.11 -15.07 -0.13
C VAL A 133 -0.73 -15.36 1.32
N GLY A 134 -1.41 -16.30 1.97
CA GLY A 134 -1.14 -16.65 3.36
C GLY A 134 0.28 -17.16 3.59
N THR A 135 0.87 -17.86 2.62
CA THR A 135 2.26 -18.33 2.70
C THR A 135 3.25 -17.18 2.58
N ALA A 136 3.01 -16.23 1.68
CA ALA A 136 3.86 -15.05 1.50
C ALA A 136 3.81 -14.12 2.71
N VAL A 137 2.63 -13.86 3.24
CA VAL A 137 2.44 -13.00 4.43
C VAL A 137 3.09 -13.63 5.67
N ARG A 138 2.88 -14.93 5.93
CA ARG A 138 3.48 -15.61 7.10
C ARG A 138 5.01 -15.55 7.14
N LYS A 139 5.69 -15.40 6.01
CA LYS A 139 7.15 -15.21 5.99
C LYS A 139 7.60 -13.88 6.59
N GLN A 140 6.70 -12.91 6.65
CA GLN A 140 6.94 -11.56 7.15
C GLN A 140 6.45 -11.36 8.59
N LEU A 141 5.62 -12.29 9.09
CA LEU A 141 5.13 -12.25 10.47
C LEU A 141 6.14 -12.84 11.46
N PRO A 142 6.03 -12.51 12.75
CA PRO A 142 6.81 -13.16 13.82
C PRO A 142 6.66 -14.68 13.76
N LYS A 143 7.73 -15.40 14.10
CA LYS A 143 7.70 -16.87 14.13
C LYS A 143 6.65 -17.38 15.11
N GLY A 144 5.83 -18.33 14.66
CA GLY A 144 4.75 -18.90 15.46
C GLY A 144 3.38 -18.32 15.14
N THR A 145 3.31 -17.14 14.51
CA THR A 145 2.03 -16.51 14.19
C THR A 145 1.20 -17.36 13.21
N TYR A 146 0.00 -17.73 13.65
CA TYR A 146 -1.00 -18.39 12.81
C TYR A 146 -1.89 -17.33 12.13
N LEU A 147 -1.85 -17.26 10.79
CA LEU A 147 -2.69 -16.36 10.00
C LEU A 147 -3.87 -17.13 9.40
N GLU A 148 -5.06 -16.75 9.79
CA GLU A 148 -6.33 -17.18 9.18
C GLU A 148 -6.80 -16.12 8.18
N LEU A 149 -7.08 -16.54 6.94
CA LEU A 149 -7.64 -15.66 5.90
C LEU A 149 -9.08 -16.06 5.61
N ALA A 150 -10.01 -15.12 5.69
CA ALA A 150 -11.42 -15.30 5.36
C ALA A 150 -11.84 -14.32 4.26
N VAL A 151 -12.60 -14.79 3.24
CA VAL A 151 -13.15 -13.90 2.21
C VAL A 151 -14.61 -13.66 2.50
N VAL A 152 -14.96 -12.39 2.69
CA VAL A 152 -16.33 -11.94 2.98
C VAL A 152 -16.86 -11.06 1.85
N VAL A 153 -18.16 -11.14 1.59
CA VAL A 153 -18.83 -10.29 0.60
C VAL A 153 -19.57 -9.19 1.35
N ASP A 154 -19.20 -7.94 1.10
CA ASP A 154 -19.93 -6.76 1.55
C ASP A 154 -20.33 -5.92 0.34
N LYS A 155 -21.60 -6.06 -0.08
CA LYS A 155 -22.09 -5.46 -1.31
C LYS A 155 -22.04 -3.93 -1.25
N ASN A 156 -21.45 -3.35 -2.30
CA ASN A 156 -21.32 -1.89 -2.48
C ASN A 156 -20.62 -1.20 -1.29
N TRP A 157 -19.65 -1.86 -0.64
CA TRP A 157 -18.94 -1.28 0.49
C TRP A 157 -18.25 0.04 0.14
N GLN A 158 -17.73 0.17 -1.08
CA GLN A 158 -17.06 1.40 -1.56
C GLN A 158 -18.01 2.61 -1.69
N GLN A 159 -19.31 2.36 -1.84
CA GLN A 159 -20.32 3.42 -1.97
C GLN A 159 -20.93 3.85 -0.62
N ARG A 160 -20.47 3.27 0.48
CA ARG A 160 -20.95 3.53 1.83
C ARG A 160 -19.84 4.13 2.68
N PRO A 161 -19.87 5.46 2.93
CA PRO A 161 -18.82 6.15 3.69
C PRO A 161 -18.48 5.48 5.02
N GLU A 162 -19.49 5.05 5.78
CA GLU A 162 -19.31 4.36 7.06
C GLU A 162 -18.61 2.99 6.95
N ARG A 163 -18.68 2.36 5.77
CA ARG A 163 -17.97 1.09 5.51
C ARG A 163 -16.52 1.36 5.10
N VAL A 164 -16.32 2.37 4.27
CA VAL A 164 -15.00 2.81 3.83
C VAL A 164 -14.16 3.22 5.04
N GLU A 165 -14.71 4.09 5.90
CA GLU A 165 -14.07 4.52 7.15
C GLU A 165 -13.75 3.33 8.08
N ARG A 166 -14.69 2.39 8.24
CA ARG A 166 -14.49 1.18 9.06
C ARG A 166 -13.41 0.25 8.52
N LEU A 167 -13.10 0.33 7.24
CA LEU A 167 -12.04 -0.43 6.58
C LEU A 167 -10.70 0.31 6.57
N GLY A 168 -10.64 1.53 7.12
CA GLY A 168 -9.42 2.33 7.22
C GLY A 168 -9.06 3.11 5.95
N TYR A 169 -10.05 3.43 5.09
CA TYR A 169 -9.86 4.18 3.86
C TYR A 169 -10.54 5.54 3.88
#